data_5d0044776769b4249596c9eed4217bb8
#
_entry.id   5d0044776769b4249596c9eed4217bb8
#
_cell.length_a   1.000
_cell.length_b   1.000
_cell.length_c   1.000
_cell.angle_alpha   90.00
_cell.angle_beta   90.00
_cell.angle_gamma   90.00
#
_symmetry.space_group_name_H-M   'P 1'
#
loop_
_entity.id
_entity.type
_entity.pdbx_description
1 polymer ?
#
loop_
_entity_poly.entity_id
_entity_poly.type
_entity_poly.pdbx_seq_one_letter_code
_entity_poly.pdbx_strand_id
1 'polypeptide(L)'
;MAYKALYRTYRPQTFDEVAGQKHIVKTLKNALENNKVAHAYLFCGPRGTGKTTMAKLLAKALNCEQGIGHQCNECESCKEIINGSHPDVIEIDAASNNGVEQVRDLINKVNYLPIEGRYKVYIIDEVHMMTTSAFNALLKTLEEPPAHVIFILATTEPHNILPTILSRCQRYDFTKVSDADIANRLEIVLQSEGIEYEDEALNAIISLADGGMRDALSILDQVLAYSGNTLNEDDVYTLFGLTSKEEKIDLLKSILQNDAS
;
A
#
# COMPACT_ATOMS: atom_id res chain seq x y z
N MET A 1 -15.08 12.95 -17.18
CA MET A 1 -13.84 12.68 -16.42
C MET A 1 -13.35 11.30 -16.76
N ALA A 2 -12.02 11.06 -16.81
CA ALA A 2 -11.52 9.70 -17.00
C ALA A 2 -11.87 8.86 -15.76
N TYR A 3 -12.31 7.61 -15.98
CA TYR A 3 -12.57 6.66 -14.91
C TYR A 3 -11.33 6.44 -14.04
N LYS A 4 -11.48 6.47 -12.74
CA LYS A 4 -10.40 6.23 -11.78
C LYS A 4 -10.78 5.03 -10.91
N ALA A 5 -9.96 3.99 -10.95
CA ALA A 5 -10.20 2.75 -10.20
C ALA A 5 -10.40 3.00 -8.69
N LEU A 6 -11.29 2.22 -8.06
CA LEU A 6 -11.68 2.37 -6.65
C LEU A 6 -10.48 2.36 -5.70
N TYR A 7 -9.48 1.49 -5.91
CA TYR A 7 -8.29 1.44 -5.07
C TYR A 7 -7.43 2.72 -5.12
N ARG A 8 -7.61 3.57 -6.16
CA ARG A 8 -6.96 4.89 -6.26
C ARG A 8 -7.84 5.98 -5.68
N THR A 9 -9.15 5.93 -5.91
CA THR A 9 -10.12 6.92 -5.43
C THR A 9 -10.24 6.86 -3.91
N TYR A 10 -10.34 5.66 -3.37
CA TYR A 10 -10.50 5.40 -1.93
C TYR A 10 -9.18 5.10 -1.21
N ARG A 11 -8.05 5.57 -1.77
CA ARG A 11 -6.75 5.45 -1.10
C ARG A 11 -6.74 6.31 0.16
N PRO A 12 -6.36 5.76 1.35
CA PRO A 12 -6.28 6.53 2.59
C PRO A 12 -5.47 7.82 2.43
N GLN A 13 -6.01 8.92 2.97
CA GLN A 13 -5.41 10.24 2.93
C GLN A 13 -4.82 10.67 4.27
N THR A 14 -5.17 9.96 5.34
CA THR A 14 -4.63 10.14 6.70
C THR A 14 -4.28 8.79 7.31
N PHE A 15 -3.49 8.81 8.39
CA PHE A 15 -3.18 7.59 9.15
C PHE A 15 -4.43 6.94 9.75
N ASP A 16 -5.44 7.73 10.10
CA ASP A 16 -6.68 7.24 10.73
C ASP A 16 -7.58 6.47 9.76
N GLU A 17 -7.44 6.72 8.47
CA GLU A 17 -8.17 6.01 7.42
C GLU A 17 -7.56 4.66 7.03
N VAL A 18 -6.36 4.34 7.55
CA VAL A 18 -5.68 3.09 7.20
C VAL A 18 -6.38 1.90 7.85
N ALA A 19 -6.89 0.99 7.03
CA ALA A 19 -7.48 -0.25 7.52
C ALA A 19 -6.38 -1.19 8.03
N GLY A 20 -6.58 -1.76 9.21
CA GLY A 20 -5.58 -2.59 9.86
C GLY A 20 -4.33 -1.81 10.30
N GLN A 21 -3.19 -2.51 10.48
CA GLN A 21 -1.86 -1.95 10.77
C GLN A 21 -1.81 -0.98 11.98
N LYS A 22 -2.74 -1.09 12.94
CA LYS A 22 -2.90 -0.16 14.09
C LYS A 22 -1.59 0.06 14.87
N HIS A 23 -0.77 -1.00 15.00
CA HIS A 23 0.53 -0.94 15.69
C HIS A 23 1.53 -0.07 14.92
N ILE A 24 1.58 -0.14 13.60
CA ILE A 24 2.46 0.67 12.74
C ILE A 24 2.03 2.14 12.80
N VAL A 25 0.74 2.40 12.60
CA VAL A 25 0.17 3.76 12.67
C VAL A 25 0.48 4.40 14.00
N LYS A 26 0.25 3.70 15.12
CA LYS A 26 0.53 4.22 16.47
C LYS A 26 2.02 4.54 16.66
N THR A 27 2.90 3.65 16.19
CA THR A 27 4.36 3.84 16.34
C THR A 27 4.84 5.04 15.50
N LEU A 28 4.36 5.19 14.26
CA LEU A 28 4.72 6.31 13.39
C LEU A 28 4.20 7.64 13.95
N LYS A 29 2.94 7.69 14.41
CA LYS A 29 2.38 8.90 15.05
C LYS A 29 3.22 9.31 16.25
N ASN A 30 3.53 8.39 17.16
CA ASN A 30 4.35 8.66 18.33
C ASN A 30 5.77 9.16 17.95
N ALA A 31 6.37 8.60 16.91
CA ALA A 31 7.69 9.03 16.44
C ALA A 31 7.65 10.47 15.90
N LEU A 32 6.61 10.82 15.14
CA LEU A 32 6.40 12.16 14.59
C LEU A 32 6.15 13.18 15.70
N GLU A 33 5.25 12.89 16.64
CA GLU A 33 4.91 13.77 17.78
C GLU A 33 6.14 14.07 18.68
N ASN A 34 7.04 13.09 18.83
CA ASN A 34 8.23 13.23 19.65
C ASN A 34 9.48 13.68 18.86
N ASN A 35 9.33 14.07 17.60
CA ASN A 35 10.45 14.43 16.70
C ASN A 35 11.54 13.34 16.62
N LYS A 36 11.16 12.06 16.75
CA LYS A 36 12.06 10.89 16.63
C LYS A 36 11.91 10.24 15.25
N VAL A 37 12.11 11.05 14.23
CA VAL A 37 12.03 10.61 12.84
C VAL A 37 13.33 9.88 12.46
N ALA A 38 13.22 8.64 12.00
CA ALA A 38 14.36 7.89 11.51
C ALA A 38 14.74 8.35 10.08
N HIS A 39 16.02 8.24 9.73
CA HIS A 39 16.49 8.56 8.38
C HIS A 39 16.12 7.50 7.34
N ALA A 40 15.84 6.26 7.77
CA ALA A 40 15.47 5.18 6.87
C ALA A 40 14.42 4.25 7.51
N TYR A 41 13.39 3.96 6.75
CA TYR A 41 12.29 3.05 7.09
C TYR A 41 12.29 1.87 6.12
N LEU A 42 11.98 0.69 6.61
CA LEU A 42 11.77 -0.48 5.78
C LEU A 42 10.40 -1.10 6.07
N PHE A 43 9.48 -1.01 5.12
CA PHE A 43 8.14 -1.56 5.19
C PHE A 43 8.10 -2.93 4.51
N CYS A 44 7.94 -3.97 5.31
CA CYS A 44 7.92 -5.37 4.88
C CYS A 44 6.50 -5.94 4.97
N GLY A 45 6.12 -6.81 4.06
CA GLY A 45 4.87 -7.57 4.19
C GLY A 45 4.18 -7.87 2.87
N PRO A 46 3.06 -8.61 2.89
CA PRO A 46 2.36 -9.05 1.70
C PRO A 46 1.92 -7.91 0.79
N ARG A 47 1.64 -8.23 -0.47
CA ARG A 47 1.08 -7.29 -1.44
C ARG A 47 -0.28 -6.79 -0.97
N GLY A 48 -0.65 -5.57 -1.33
CA GLY A 48 -1.98 -5.03 -1.05
C GLY A 48 -2.22 -4.57 0.40
N THR A 49 -1.26 -4.73 1.33
CA THR A 49 -1.41 -4.41 2.76
C THR A 49 -1.18 -2.95 3.14
N GLY A 50 -0.90 -2.06 2.17
CA GLY A 50 -0.83 -0.62 2.38
C GLY A 50 0.57 -0.03 2.55
N LYS A 51 1.66 -0.76 2.27
CA LYS A 51 3.06 -0.29 2.40
C LYS A 51 3.31 1.04 1.69
N THR A 52 3.04 1.12 0.39
CA THR A 52 3.24 2.33 -0.42
C THR A 52 2.29 3.46 0.00
N THR A 53 1.08 3.12 0.46
CA THR A 53 0.14 4.10 1.01
C THR A 53 0.71 4.71 2.30
N MET A 54 1.18 3.87 3.22
CA MET A 54 1.81 4.32 4.47
C MET A 54 3.05 5.18 4.20
N ALA A 55 3.86 4.84 3.19
CA ALA A 55 5.01 5.64 2.77
C ALA A 55 4.58 7.06 2.34
N LYS A 56 3.53 7.18 1.54
CA LYS A 56 2.99 8.49 1.13
C LYS A 56 2.39 9.26 2.31
N LEU A 57 1.69 8.58 3.21
CA LEU A 57 1.14 9.21 4.42
C LEU A 57 2.26 9.72 5.33
N LEU A 58 3.36 8.98 5.47
CA LEU A 58 4.52 9.42 6.22
C LEU A 58 5.19 10.62 5.55
N ALA A 59 5.37 10.61 4.22
CA ALA A 59 5.90 11.75 3.47
C ALA A 59 5.05 13.01 3.65
N LYS A 60 3.70 12.89 3.65
CA LYS A 60 2.78 13.99 3.96
C LYS A 60 2.96 14.49 5.38
N ALA A 61 3.02 13.60 6.36
CA ALA A 61 3.18 13.96 7.76
C ALA A 61 4.52 14.67 8.03
N LEU A 62 5.55 14.40 7.24
CA LEU A 62 6.86 15.04 7.33
C LEU A 62 6.86 16.43 6.69
N ASN A 63 6.17 16.62 5.57
CA ASN A 63 6.23 17.82 4.75
C ASN A 63 4.98 18.72 4.81
N CYS A 64 3.95 18.35 5.58
CA CYS A 64 2.75 19.18 5.72
C CYS A 64 3.11 20.57 6.25
N GLU A 65 2.62 21.65 5.61
CA GLU A 65 2.89 23.03 6.01
C GLU A 65 2.41 23.36 7.42
N GLN A 66 1.37 22.67 7.90
CA GLN A 66 0.85 22.84 9.28
C GLN A 66 1.76 22.24 10.36
N GLY A 67 2.82 21.53 9.99
CA GLY A 67 3.78 20.95 10.92
C GLY A 67 3.99 19.46 10.75
N ILE A 68 5.04 18.94 11.40
CA ILE A 68 5.34 17.50 11.41
C ILE A 68 4.22 16.76 12.15
N GLY A 69 3.80 15.63 11.60
CA GLY A 69 2.71 14.81 12.13
C GLY A 69 1.32 15.18 11.59
N HIS A 70 1.16 16.36 10.99
CA HIS A 70 -0.08 16.77 10.35
C HIS A 70 -0.22 16.19 8.94
N GLN A 71 -1.45 16.00 8.51
CA GLN A 71 -1.83 15.53 7.17
C GLN A 71 -3.11 16.26 6.78
N CYS A 72 -3.02 17.61 6.62
CA CYS A 72 -4.20 18.47 6.46
C CYS A 72 -4.98 18.22 5.15
N ASN A 73 -4.35 17.65 4.12
CA ASN A 73 -4.92 17.43 2.78
C ASN A 73 -5.32 18.71 2.02
N GLU A 74 -5.10 19.88 2.59
CA GLU A 74 -5.52 21.18 2.05
C GLU A 74 -4.36 22.03 1.55
N CYS A 75 -3.18 21.96 2.22
CA CYS A 75 -2.00 22.70 1.80
C CYS A 75 -1.42 22.16 0.47
N GLU A 76 -0.62 22.98 -0.18
CA GLU A 76 -0.07 22.65 -1.51
C GLU A 76 0.80 21.40 -1.45
N SER A 77 1.71 21.31 -0.49
CA SER A 77 2.55 20.13 -0.27
C SER A 77 1.74 18.83 -0.12
N CYS A 78 0.67 18.83 0.69
CA CYS A 78 -0.19 17.67 0.83
C CYS A 78 -0.87 17.26 -0.48
N LYS A 79 -1.37 18.22 -1.26
CA LYS A 79 -2.04 17.97 -2.55
C LYS A 79 -1.06 17.41 -3.59
N GLU A 80 0.13 17.98 -3.66
CA GLU A 80 1.18 17.54 -4.57
C GLU A 80 1.69 16.13 -4.25
N ILE A 81 1.86 15.80 -2.96
CA ILE A 81 2.24 14.44 -2.54
C ILE A 81 1.15 13.42 -2.91
N ILE A 82 -0.14 13.77 -2.74
CA ILE A 82 -1.25 12.92 -3.18
C ILE A 82 -1.19 12.68 -4.69
N ASN A 83 -0.94 13.74 -5.46
CA ASN A 83 -0.90 13.69 -6.91
C ASN A 83 0.42 13.11 -7.47
N GLY A 84 1.45 12.97 -6.62
CA GLY A 84 2.78 12.48 -7.03
C GLY A 84 3.61 13.52 -7.79
N SER A 85 3.35 14.82 -7.60
CA SER A 85 4.03 15.94 -8.26
C SER A 85 4.97 16.74 -7.36
N HIS A 86 5.03 16.42 -6.05
CA HIS A 86 5.86 17.15 -5.10
C HIS A 86 7.36 16.99 -5.40
N PRO A 87 8.13 18.09 -5.56
CA PRO A 87 9.51 18.03 -6.02
C PRO A 87 10.46 17.30 -5.04
N ASP A 88 10.15 17.32 -3.76
CA ASP A 88 10.97 16.70 -2.71
C ASP A 88 10.46 15.32 -2.25
N VAL A 89 9.41 14.76 -2.87
CA VAL A 89 8.93 13.42 -2.61
C VAL A 89 9.02 12.58 -3.87
N ILE A 90 10.08 11.80 -3.96
CA ILE A 90 10.44 11.03 -5.15
C ILE A 90 10.03 9.58 -4.95
N GLU A 91 9.09 9.11 -5.75
CA GLU A 91 8.63 7.71 -5.77
C GLU A 91 9.32 6.94 -6.91
N ILE A 92 9.97 5.85 -6.56
CA ILE A 92 10.70 4.98 -7.48
C ILE A 92 10.17 3.57 -7.33
N ASP A 93 9.73 2.99 -8.42
CA ASP A 93 9.44 1.55 -8.51
C ASP A 93 10.71 0.82 -8.93
N ALA A 94 11.29 0.03 -8.03
CA ALA A 94 12.51 -0.71 -8.29
C ALA A 94 12.32 -1.83 -9.32
N ALA A 95 11.10 -2.30 -9.56
CA ALA A 95 10.84 -3.26 -10.64
C ALA A 95 11.12 -2.66 -12.02
N SER A 96 10.85 -1.36 -12.19
CA SER A 96 11.09 -0.61 -13.43
C SER A 96 12.44 0.12 -13.43
N ASN A 97 13.03 0.39 -12.25
CA ASN A 97 14.23 1.22 -12.06
C ASN A 97 15.26 0.52 -11.16
N ASN A 98 15.70 -0.68 -11.53
CA ASN A 98 16.55 -1.54 -10.71
C ASN A 98 18.05 -1.37 -10.94
N GLY A 99 18.45 -0.58 -11.92
CA GLY A 99 19.83 -0.43 -12.34
C GLY A 99 20.67 0.48 -11.43
N VAL A 100 21.96 0.25 -11.42
CA VAL A 100 22.92 1.02 -10.61
C VAL A 100 23.00 2.49 -11.02
N GLU A 101 22.75 2.81 -12.30
CA GLU A 101 22.80 4.18 -12.81
C GLU A 101 21.67 5.03 -12.27
N GLN A 102 20.44 4.49 -12.25
CA GLN A 102 19.27 5.18 -11.68
C GLN A 102 19.48 5.48 -10.19
N VAL A 103 20.05 4.52 -9.45
CA VAL A 103 20.36 4.71 -8.03
C VAL A 103 21.50 5.72 -7.83
N ARG A 104 22.52 5.72 -8.69
CA ARG A 104 23.58 6.75 -8.65
C ARG A 104 23.05 8.16 -8.91
N ASP A 105 22.15 8.31 -9.88
CA ASP A 105 21.49 9.59 -10.15
C ASP A 105 20.67 10.08 -8.96
N LEU A 106 19.99 9.14 -8.28
CA LEU A 106 19.29 9.43 -7.03
C LEU A 106 20.28 9.91 -5.96
N ILE A 107 21.39 9.18 -5.73
CA ILE A 107 22.41 9.51 -4.73
C ILE A 107 23.04 10.88 -5.02
N ASN A 108 23.30 11.22 -6.27
CA ASN A 108 23.80 12.54 -6.64
C ASN A 108 22.84 13.66 -6.23
N LYS A 109 21.54 13.42 -6.28
CA LYS A 109 20.49 14.38 -5.90
C LYS A 109 20.24 14.46 -4.40
N VAL A 110 20.66 13.47 -3.62
CA VAL A 110 20.46 13.40 -2.15
C VAL A 110 21.12 14.58 -1.44
N ASN A 111 22.28 15.04 -1.90
CA ASN A 111 23.02 16.13 -1.27
C ASN A 111 22.40 17.52 -1.45
N TYR A 112 21.45 17.67 -2.38
CA TYR A 112 20.77 18.95 -2.56
C TYR A 112 19.67 19.12 -1.50
N LEU A 113 19.57 20.33 -0.95
CA LEU A 113 18.50 20.67 -0.01
C LEU A 113 17.11 20.53 -0.65
N PRO A 114 16.07 20.30 0.15
CA PRO A 114 14.70 20.35 -0.32
C PRO A 114 14.38 21.69 -0.97
N ILE A 115 13.49 21.67 -1.97
CA ILE A 115 13.05 22.87 -2.69
C ILE A 115 11.88 23.53 -1.94
N GLU A 116 10.92 22.75 -1.52
CA GLU A 116 9.67 23.22 -0.90
C GLU A 116 9.39 22.54 0.46
N GLY A 117 9.74 21.26 0.57
CA GLY A 117 9.51 20.45 1.77
C GLY A 117 10.50 20.71 2.89
N ARG A 118 10.20 20.20 4.09
CA ARG A 118 11.18 20.12 5.20
C ARG A 118 12.18 18.99 4.98
N TYR A 119 11.72 17.91 4.38
CA TYR A 119 12.51 16.72 4.09
C TYR A 119 12.41 16.33 2.63
N LYS A 120 13.52 15.87 2.08
CA LYS A 120 13.56 15.18 0.81
C LYS A 120 13.30 13.69 1.06
N VAL A 121 12.18 13.18 0.60
CA VAL A 121 11.72 11.82 0.87
C VAL A 121 11.85 10.97 -0.38
N TYR A 122 12.59 9.87 -0.26
CA TYR A 122 12.71 8.87 -1.31
C TYR A 122 11.92 7.62 -0.95
N ILE A 123 10.86 7.35 -1.69
CA ILE A 123 10.03 6.14 -1.56
C ILE A 123 10.48 5.17 -2.63
N ILE A 124 11.09 4.05 -2.22
CA ILE A 124 11.53 3.00 -3.14
C ILE A 124 10.65 1.77 -2.92
N ASP A 125 9.74 1.55 -3.86
CA ASP A 125 8.83 0.40 -3.81
C ASP A 125 9.47 -0.83 -4.46
N GLU A 126 9.10 -2.02 -3.99
CA GLU A 126 9.63 -3.33 -4.38
C GLU A 126 11.17 -3.38 -4.38
N VAL A 127 11.76 -2.80 -3.33
CA VAL A 127 13.22 -2.58 -3.22
C VAL A 127 14.05 -3.88 -3.38
N HIS A 128 13.46 -5.06 -3.12
CA HIS A 128 14.12 -6.36 -3.36
C HIS A 128 14.46 -6.62 -4.85
N MET A 129 13.82 -5.90 -5.78
CA MET A 129 14.11 -5.96 -7.21
C MET A 129 15.39 -5.22 -7.62
N MET A 130 15.99 -4.44 -6.72
CA MET A 130 17.25 -3.73 -6.99
C MET A 130 18.41 -4.71 -7.15
N THR A 131 19.32 -4.40 -8.08
CA THR A 131 20.57 -5.17 -8.21
C THR A 131 21.46 -5.01 -6.98
N THR A 132 22.29 -5.99 -6.69
CA THR A 132 23.28 -5.92 -5.60
C THR A 132 24.20 -4.69 -5.72
N SER A 133 24.56 -4.31 -6.95
CA SER A 133 25.36 -3.11 -7.21
C SER A 133 24.64 -1.83 -6.86
N ALA A 134 23.32 -1.76 -7.10
CA ALA A 134 22.47 -0.63 -6.73
C ALA A 134 22.32 -0.53 -5.21
N PHE A 135 22.08 -1.67 -4.53
CA PHE A 135 22.10 -1.71 -3.06
C PHE A 135 23.41 -1.21 -2.45
N ASN A 136 24.55 -1.68 -2.96
CA ASN A 136 25.86 -1.27 -2.47
C ASN A 136 26.11 0.25 -2.68
N ALA A 137 25.61 0.82 -3.76
CA ALA A 137 25.67 2.26 -3.97
C ALA A 137 24.85 3.04 -2.93
N LEU A 138 23.69 2.53 -2.53
CA LEU A 138 22.81 3.15 -1.53
C LEU A 138 23.36 3.05 -0.11
N LEU A 139 24.12 1.99 0.21
CA LEU A 139 24.63 1.72 1.57
C LEU A 139 25.35 2.91 2.19
N LYS A 140 26.27 3.56 1.45
CA LYS A 140 27.03 4.71 1.95
C LYS A 140 26.12 5.85 2.40
N THR A 141 25.06 6.11 1.63
CA THR A 141 24.10 7.17 1.94
C THR A 141 23.20 6.78 3.14
N LEU A 142 22.92 5.50 3.31
CA LEU A 142 22.17 5.01 4.48
C LEU A 142 23.02 4.99 5.76
N GLU A 143 24.36 4.90 5.66
CA GLU A 143 25.27 4.99 6.79
C GLU A 143 25.44 6.42 7.30
N GLU A 144 25.57 7.37 6.37
CA GLU A 144 25.80 8.79 6.66
C GLU A 144 24.76 9.65 5.88
N PRO A 145 23.48 9.54 6.24
CA PRO A 145 22.43 10.27 5.53
C PRO A 145 22.49 11.77 5.85
N PRO A 146 22.29 12.66 4.84
CA PRO A 146 22.06 14.06 5.13
C PRO A 146 20.84 14.26 6.02
N ALA A 147 20.88 15.19 6.94
CA ALA A 147 19.83 15.42 7.95
C ALA A 147 18.44 15.73 7.36
N HIS A 148 18.40 16.22 6.11
CA HIS A 148 17.18 16.58 5.40
C HIS A 148 16.62 15.45 4.52
N VAL A 149 17.22 14.24 4.55
CA VAL A 149 16.85 13.13 3.68
C VAL A 149 16.24 11.97 4.47
N ILE A 150 15.14 11.45 3.97
CA ILE A 150 14.48 10.27 4.53
C ILE A 150 14.25 9.24 3.43
N PHE A 151 14.66 8.00 3.69
CA PHE A 151 14.39 6.87 2.83
C PHE A 151 13.23 6.04 3.38
N ILE A 152 12.29 5.66 2.51
CA ILE A 152 11.21 4.74 2.83
C ILE A 152 11.27 3.62 1.79
N LEU A 153 11.80 2.48 2.22
CA LEU A 153 11.93 1.29 1.40
C LEU A 153 10.73 0.39 1.64
N ALA A 154 10.12 -0.15 0.59
CA ALA A 154 9.02 -1.10 0.70
C ALA A 154 9.36 -2.40 -0.04
N THR A 155 8.99 -3.54 0.55
CA THR A 155 9.23 -4.86 -0.04
C THR A 155 8.16 -5.87 0.32
N THR A 156 7.85 -6.74 -0.62
CA THR A 156 7.07 -7.95 -0.38
C THR A 156 7.94 -9.14 0.04
N GLU A 157 9.26 -9.05 -0.20
CA GLU A 157 10.23 -10.14 0.02
C GLU A 157 11.37 -9.71 0.94
N PRO A 158 11.14 -9.60 2.26
CA PRO A 158 12.15 -9.11 3.20
C PRO A 158 13.39 -10.01 3.30
N HIS A 159 13.27 -11.29 2.97
CA HIS A 159 14.37 -12.24 2.96
C HIS A 159 15.39 -11.99 1.83
N ASN A 160 15.00 -11.28 0.78
CA ASN A 160 15.87 -10.87 -0.33
C ASN A 160 16.60 -9.54 -0.07
N ILE A 161 16.36 -8.89 1.07
CA ILE A 161 17.04 -7.66 1.45
C ILE A 161 18.36 -7.98 2.15
N LEU A 162 19.42 -7.30 1.73
CA LEU A 162 20.75 -7.48 2.35
C LEU A 162 20.73 -7.16 3.85
N PRO A 163 21.36 -7.99 4.70
CA PRO A 163 21.45 -7.72 6.15
C PRO A 163 22.04 -6.35 6.48
N THR A 164 22.93 -5.85 5.63
CA THR A 164 23.56 -4.53 5.74
C THR A 164 22.56 -3.38 5.58
N ILE A 165 21.50 -3.55 4.80
CA ILE A 165 20.38 -2.59 4.68
C ILE A 165 19.45 -2.74 5.89
N LEU A 166 19.10 -3.99 6.27
CA LEU A 166 18.20 -4.27 7.40
C LEU A 166 18.70 -3.62 8.70
N SER A 167 20.01 -3.64 8.94
CA SER A 167 20.62 -3.09 10.17
C SER A 167 20.61 -1.55 10.23
N ARG A 168 20.31 -0.86 9.12
CA ARG A 168 20.31 0.61 9.00
C ARG A 168 18.94 1.22 8.89
N CYS A 169 17.90 0.38 8.74
CA CYS A 169 16.52 0.82 8.59
C CYS A 169 15.68 0.49 9.82
N GLN A 170 14.77 1.36 10.17
CA GLN A 170 13.72 1.02 11.12
C GLN A 170 12.67 0.16 10.40
N ARG A 171 12.60 -1.12 10.78
CA ARG A 171 11.74 -2.11 10.15
C ARG A 171 10.32 -2.07 10.72
N TYR A 172 9.33 -2.18 9.83
CA TYR A 172 7.92 -2.32 10.13
C TYR A 172 7.33 -3.48 9.33
N ASP A 173 6.77 -4.45 10.02
CA ASP A 173 6.20 -5.64 9.41
C ASP A 173 4.68 -5.48 9.27
N PHE A 174 4.22 -5.34 8.04
CA PHE A 174 2.82 -5.27 7.67
C PHE A 174 2.24 -6.69 7.63
N THR A 175 1.09 -6.86 8.21
CA THR A 175 0.32 -8.11 8.21
C THR A 175 -0.83 -8.05 7.21
N LYS A 176 -1.38 -9.20 6.85
CA LYS A 176 -2.66 -9.26 6.13
C LYS A 176 -3.71 -8.46 6.90
N VAL A 177 -4.54 -7.72 6.17
CA VAL A 177 -5.66 -6.99 6.75
C VAL A 177 -6.72 -7.99 7.17
N SER A 178 -7.35 -7.79 8.34
CA SER A 178 -8.39 -8.68 8.80
C SER A 178 -9.64 -8.59 7.92
N ASP A 179 -10.38 -9.70 7.81
CA ASP A 179 -11.63 -9.75 7.04
C ASP A 179 -12.61 -8.67 7.50
N ALA A 180 -12.69 -8.42 8.81
CA ALA A 180 -13.54 -7.37 9.37
C ALA A 180 -13.11 -5.94 8.95
N ASP A 181 -11.80 -5.66 8.90
CA ASP A 181 -11.30 -4.36 8.44
C ASP A 181 -11.50 -4.20 6.93
N ILE A 182 -11.41 -5.28 6.14
CA ILE A 182 -11.70 -5.26 4.70
C ILE A 182 -13.20 -5.03 4.49
N ALA A 183 -14.08 -5.80 5.17
CA ALA A 183 -15.54 -5.64 5.10
C ALA A 183 -15.95 -4.19 5.37
N ASN A 184 -15.54 -3.65 6.50
CA ASN A 184 -15.84 -2.26 6.87
C ASN A 184 -15.40 -1.25 5.79
N ARG A 185 -14.23 -1.46 5.17
CA ARG A 185 -13.74 -0.57 4.11
C ARG A 185 -14.56 -0.69 2.84
N LEU A 186 -14.91 -1.91 2.43
CA LEU A 186 -15.76 -2.15 1.26
C LEU A 186 -17.16 -1.59 1.45
N GLU A 187 -17.77 -1.74 2.64
CA GLU A 187 -19.07 -1.15 2.98
C GLU A 187 -19.05 0.38 2.86
N ILE A 188 -18.00 1.05 3.38
CA ILE A 188 -17.84 2.51 3.23
C ILE A 188 -17.81 2.91 1.75
N VAL A 189 -17.11 2.14 0.92
CA VAL A 189 -17.02 2.41 -0.52
C VAL A 189 -18.39 2.21 -1.20
N LEU A 190 -19.05 1.08 -0.95
CA LEU A 190 -20.36 0.76 -1.51
C LEU A 190 -21.41 1.82 -1.13
N GLN A 191 -21.45 2.23 0.14
CA GLN A 191 -22.32 3.30 0.60
C GLN A 191 -22.01 4.65 -0.09
N SER A 192 -20.74 4.96 -0.28
CA SER A 192 -20.33 6.22 -0.96
C SER A 192 -20.69 6.24 -2.43
N GLU A 193 -20.67 5.10 -3.10
CA GLU A 193 -21.05 4.92 -4.50
C GLU A 193 -22.57 4.71 -4.67
N GLY A 194 -23.33 4.53 -3.56
CA GLY A 194 -24.78 4.28 -3.59
C GLY A 194 -25.16 2.92 -4.15
N ILE A 195 -24.35 1.90 -3.91
CA ILE A 195 -24.50 0.55 -4.43
C ILE A 195 -25.14 -0.35 -3.38
N GLU A 196 -26.20 -1.06 -3.78
CA GLU A 196 -26.82 -2.11 -2.97
C GLU A 196 -25.99 -3.41 -3.10
N TYR A 197 -25.86 -4.15 -2.01
CA TYR A 197 -25.03 -5.37 -1.97
C TYR A 197 -25.61 -6.47 -1.10
N GLU A 198 -25.26 -7.71 -1.43
CA GLU A 198 -25.51 -8.90 -0.62
C GLU A 198 -24.28 -9.19 0.26
N ASP A 199 -24.51 -9.57 1.50
CA ASP A 199 -23.44 -9.93 2.45
C ASP A 199 -22.59 -11.11 1.95
N GLU A 200 -23.21 -12.04 1.25
CA GLU A 200 -22.56 -13.20 0.63
C GLU A 200 -21.58 -12.77 -0.47
N ALA A 201 -21.95 -11.80 -1.30
CA ALA A 201 -21.08 -11.24 -2.32
C ALA A 201 -19.86 -10.53 -1.70
N LEU A 202 -20.09 -9.77 -0.62
CA LEU A 202 -19.02 -9.11 0.12
C LEU A 202 -18.03 -10.13 0.70
N ASN A 203 -18.54 -11.20 1.32
CA ASN A 203 -17.74 -12.29 1.88
C ASN A 203 -16.92 -13.02 0.80
N ALA A 204 -17.48 -13.22 -0.39
CA ALA A 204 -16.78 -13.83 -1.51
C ALA A 204 -15.58 -12.95 -1.96
N ILE A 205 -15.77 -11.64 -2.08
CA ILE A 205 -14.69 -10.68 -2.40
C ILE A 205 -13.59 -10.69 -1.34
N ILE A 206 -13.96 -10.69 -0.06
CA ILE A 206 -13.01 -10.73 1.06
C ILE A 206 -12.16 -12.00 1.01
N SER A 207 -12.79 -13.14 0.76
CA SER A 207 -12.11 -14.42 0.62
C SER A 207 -11.11 -14.43 -0.54
N LEU A 208 -11.48 -13.88 -1.68
CA LEU A 208 -10.63 -13.76 -2.86
C LEU A 208 -9.44 -12.80 -2.63
N ALA A 209 -9.64 -11.75 -1.86
CA ALA A 209 -8.62 -10.73 -1.59
C ALA A 209 -7.51 -11.23 -0.66
N ASP A 210 -7.73 -12.30 0.09
CA ASP A 210 -6.75 -12.97 0.96
C ASP A 210 -5.96 -11.98 1.84
N GLY A 211 -6.64 -10.99 2.41
CA GLY A 211 -6.04 -9.99 3.30
C GLY A 211 -5.35 -8.81 2.58
N GLY A 212 -5.49 -8.70 1.26
CA GLY A 212 -5.00 -7.58 0.45
C GLY A 212 -6.09 -6.53 0.22
N MET A 213 -6.03 -5.37 0.88
CA MET A 213 -7.00 -4.29 0.68
C MET A 213 -7.04 -3.78 -0.77
N ARG A 214 -5.90 -3.68 -1.44
CA ARG A 214 -5.84 -3.26 -2.84
C ARG A 214 -6.52 -4.27 -3.75
N ASP A 215 -6.33 -5.56 -3.45
CA ASP A 215 -6.91 -6.64 -4.23
C ASP A 215 -8.43 -6.70 -4.00
N ALA A 216 -8.91 -6.52 -2.75
CA ALA A 216 -10.33 -6.41 -2.44
C ALA A 216 -11.02 -5.28 -3.23
N LEU A 217 -10.45 -4.08 -3.23
CA LEU A 217 -11.00 -2.95 -3.99
C LEU A 217 -10.91 -3.15 -5.51
N SER A 218 -9.88 -3.86 -6.00
CA SER A 218 -9.76 -4.18 -7.42
C SER A 218 -10.76 -5.24 -7.88
N ILE A 219 -11.04 -6.23 -7.04
CA ILE A 219 -12.07 -7.24 -7.26
C ILE A 219 -13.45 -6.58 -7.26
N LEU A 220 -13.74 -5.75 -6.25
CA LEU A 220 -14.99 -4.99 -6.19
C LEU A 220 -15.20 -4.16 -7.46
N ASP A 221 -14.18 -3.46 -7.91
CA ASP A 221 -14.20 -2.63 -9.11
C ASP A 221 -14.55 -3.43 -10.37
N GLN A 222 -14.01 -4.65 -10.51
CA GLN A 222 -14.30 -5.56 -11.61
C GLN A 222 -15.74 -6.09 -11.56
N VAL A 223 -16.22 -6.48 -10.37
CA VAL A 223 -17.60 -6.96 -10.22
C VAL A 223 -18.59 -5.85 -10.54
N LEU A 224 -18.38 -4.63 -10.05
CA LEU A 224 -19.26 -3.49 -10.36
C LEU A 224 -19.24 -3.10 -11.83
N ALA A 225 -18.11 -3.26 -12.51
CA ALA A 225 -18.04 -3.07 -13.95
C ALA A 225 -18.87 -4.12 -14.73
N TYR A 226 -19.05 -5.33 -14.16
CA TYR A 226 -19.82 -6.42 -14.74
C TYR A 226 -21.32 -6.31 -14.41
N SER A 227 -21.67 -6.14 -13.12
CA SER A 227 -23.07 -6.18 -12.63
C SER A 227 -23.77 -4.82 -12.61
N GLY A 228 -23.04 -3.72 -12.73
CA GLY A 228 -23.60 -2.36 -12.69
C GLY A 228 -23.80 -1.82 -11.27
N ASN A 229 -25.04 -1.55 -10.84
CA ASN A 229 -25.34 -0.84 -9.59
C ASN A 229 -25.69 -1.75 -8.41
N THR A 230 -25.61 -3.07 -8.58
CA THR A 230 -25.89 -4.06 -7.53
C THR A 230 -24.72 -5.02 -7.42
N LEU A 231 -24.43 -5.47 -6.22
CA LEU A 231 -23.38 -6.45 -5.95
C LEU A 231 -24.03 -7.74 -5.46
N ASN A 232 -24.11 -8.76 -6.32
CA ASN A 232 -24.71 -10.05 -6.04
C ASN A 232 -23.66 -11.15 -5.96
N GLU A 233 -23.91 -12.19 -5.18
CA GLU A 233 -22.99 -13.33 -5.02
C GLU A 233 -22.74 -14.05 -6.35
N ASP A 234 -23.78 -14.29 -7.13
CA ASP A 234 -23.70 -14.99 -8.44
C ASP A 234 -22.76 -14.28 -9.42
N ASP A 235 -22.77 -12.95 -9.42
CA ASP A 235 -21.91 -12.15 -10.29
C ASP A 235 -20.41 -12.35 -9.91
N VAL A 236 -20.11 -12.42 -8.63
CA VAL A 236 -18.75 -12.68 -8.14
C VAL A 236 -18.30 -14.08 -8.54
N TYR A 237 -19.14 -15.10 -8.34
CA TYR A 237 -18.83 -16.48 -8.69
C TYR A 237 -18.63 -16.65 -10.20
N THR A 238 -19.50 -16.05 -11.01
CA THR A 238 -19.42 -16.11 -12.47
C THR A 238 -18.14 -15.45 -12.98
N LEU A 239 -17.82 -14.26 -12.49
CA LEU A 239 -16.67 -13.48 -12.97
C LEU A 239 -15.33 -14.12 -12.62
N PHE A 240 -15.23 -14.75 -11.44
CA PHE A 240 -13.98 -15.34 -10.95
C PHE A 240 -13.94 -16.87 -11.10
N GLY A 241 -14.93 -17.47 -11.74
CA GLY A 241 -14.99 -18.93 -11.97
C GLY A 241 -15.03 -19.72 -10.67
N LEU A 242 -15.71 -19.20 -9.65
CA LEU A 242 -15.84 -19.87 -8.36
C LEU A 242 -17.03 -20.84 -8.40
N THR A 243 -16.86 -21.95 -7.71
CA THR A 243 -17.93 -22.93 -7.51
C THR A 243 -18.80 -22.49 -6.33
N SER A 244 -20.12 -22.43 -6.51
CA SER A 244 -21.06 -22.09 -5.44
C SER A 244 -21.01 -23.09 -4.27
N LYS A 245 -21.52 -22.70 -3.11
CA LYS A 245 -21.65 -23.62 -1.96
C LYS A 245 -22.52 -24.83 -2.32
N GLU A 246 -23.58 -24.59 -3.07
CA GLU A 246 -24.53 -25.61 -3.50
C GLU A 246 -23.88 -26.64 -4.41
N GLU A 247 -23.13 -26.19 -5.42
CA GLU A 247 -22.37 -27.06 -6.32
C GLU A 247 -21.31 -27.87 -5.57
N LYS A 248 -20.60 -27.28 -4.60
CA LYS A 248 -19.65 -27.99 -3.74
C LYS A 248 -20.32 -29.08 -2.90
N ILE A 249 -21.51 -28.78 -2.34
CA ILE A 249 -22.30 -29.74 -1.55
C ILE A 249 -22.80 -30.86 -2.46
N ASP A 250 -23.27 -30.56 -3.65
CA ASP A 250 -23.77 -31.56 -4.59
C ASP A 250 -22.65 -32.44 -5.12
N LEU A 251 -21.48 -31.87 -5.39
CA LEU A 251 -20.29 -32.65 -5.72
C LEU A 251 -19.90 -33.60 -4.56
N LEU A 252 -19.92 -33.12 -3.33
CA LEU A 252 -19.63 -33.95 -2.15
C LEU A 252 -20.66 -35.07 -1.98
N LYS A 253 -21.95 -34.78 -2.20
CA LYS A 253 -23.02 -35.81 -2.15
C LYS A 253 -22.82 -36.87 -3.24
N SER A 254 -22.53 -36.44 -4.47
CA SER A 254 -22.24 -37.35 -5.60
C SER A 254 -21.04 -38.27 -5.31
N ILE A 255 -19.97 -37.73 -4.74
CA ILE A 255 -18.81 -38.51 -4.32
C ILE A 255 -19.17 -39.50 -3.23
N LEU A 256 -19.94 -39.11 -2.20
CA LEU A 256 -20.36 -39.99 -1.10
C LEU A 256 -21.34 -41.06 -1.55
N GLN A 257 -22.16 -40.78 -2.56
CA GLN A 257 -23.12 -41.72 -3.14
C GLN A 257 -22.51 -42.61 -4.21
N ASN A 258 -21.24 -42.42 -4.56
CA ASN A 258 -20.55 -43.13 -5.63
C ASN A 258 -21.20 -42.91 -7.03
N ASP A 259 -21.89 -41.80 -7.20
CA ASP A 259 -22.59 -41.44 -8.42
C ASP A 259 -21.64 -40.59 -9.28
N ALA A 260 -21.17 -41.16 -10.39
CA ALA A 260 -20.20 -40.54 -11.32
C ALA A 260 -20.90 -39.99 -12.57
N SER A 261 -22.21 -39.74 -12.53
CA SER A 261 -22.98 -39.25 -13.69
C SER A 261 -22.93 -37.71 -13.83
#